data_708fec3442a8de3c5a1d267fa1f30d9c
#
_entry.id   708fec3442a8de3c5a1d267fa1f30d9c
#
_cell.length_a   1.000
_cell.length_b   1.000
_cell.length_c   1.000
_cell.angle_alpha   90.00
_cell.angle_beta   90.00
_cell.angle_gamma   90.00
#
_symmetry.space_group_name_H-M   'P 1'
#
loop_
_entity.id
_entity.type
_entity.pdbx_description
1 polymer ?
#
loop_
_entity_poly.entity_id
_entity_poly.type
_entity_poly.pdbx_seq_one_letter_code
_entity_poly.pdbx_strand_id
1 'polypeptide(L)'
;MDTTPARAATVTDANLKQMLEDQLREHPEIVLDVLRSHSEDVLDIAQAGANARRKAALEAQWHKEVKNTPQKQISLSGRPVKGNAAAPVRIVAFSDFTCHYCQQATHVLDEIMKKYGKNVSLVYKHMPLDEQGPGMLAARYFVAVAAQSESKAWKFYDAMYADRDRLLLEGQKFVDEVCDKLGLDKDRLKKDAASDKTARIIAQDLDDAKKLKIDGTPCFLVNGLMVRGALSEPLFEAAVDIALEAAR
;
A
#
# COMPACT_ATOMS: atom_id res chain seq x y z
N MET A 1 11.02 -82.99 -12.47
CA MET A 1 10.24 -81.76 -12.20
C MET A 1 11.18 -80.75 -11.58
N ASP A 2 11.71 -79.87 -12.39
CA ASP A 2 12.73 -78.91 -12.02
C ASP A 2 12.02 -77.59 -11.68
N THR A 3 11.94 -77.24 -10.41
CA THR A 3 11.38 -76.00 -9.91
C THR A 3 12.52 -75.02 -9.67
N THR A 4 12.84 -74.26 -10.67
CA THR A 4 13.78 -73.13 -10.54
C THR A 4 13.07 -72.03 -9.72
N PRO A 5 13.64 -71.55 -8.58
CA PRO A 5 13.04 -70.49 -7.85
C PRO A 5 13.18 -69.15 -8.63
N ALA A 6 12.05 -68.45 -8.82
CA ALA A 6 12.06 -67.10 -9.40
C ALA A 6 12.97 -66.19 -8.62
N ARG A 7 14.03 -65.71 -9.29
CA ARG A 7 15.01 -64.75 -8.76
C ARG A 7 14.28 -63.42 -8.50
N ALA A 8 14.07 -63.05 -7.22
CA ALA A 8 13.55 -61.77 -6.84
C ALA A 8 14.44 -60.67 -7.47
N ALA A 9 13.87 -59.87 -8.36
CA ALA A 9 14.59 -58.76 -8.96
C ALA A 9 14.97 -57.79 -7.83
N THR A 10 16.27 -57.54 -7.66
CA THR A 10 16.79 -56.55 -6.74
C THR A 10 16.31 -55.17 -7.22
N VAL A 11 15.43 -54.54 -6.44
CA VAL A 11 14.96 -53.16 -6.69
C VAL A 11 16.16 -52.24 -6.46
N THR A 12 16.71 -51.72 -7.55
CA THR A 12 17.72 -50.63 -7.46
C THR A 12 17.02 -49.28 -7.35
N ASP A 13 17.66 -48.27 -6.78
CA ASP A 13 17.08 -46.92 -6.67
C ASP A 13 16.60 -46.37 -8.01
N ALA A 14 17.30 -46.68 -9.10
CA ALA A 14 16.92 -46.26 -10.46
C ALA A 14 15.61 -46.95 -10.92
N ASN A 15 15.45 -48.27 -10.65
CA ASN A 15 14.23 -49.00 -10.97
C ASN A 15 13.05 -48.53 -10.13
N LEU A 16 13.29 -48.22 -8.84
CA LEU A 16 12.22 -47.72 -7.95
C LEU A 16 11.71 -46.36 -8.43
N LYS A 17 12.60 -45.48 -8.82
CA LYS A 17 12.24 -44.15 -9.35
C LYS A 17 11.39 -44.31 -10.62
N GLN A 18 11.81 -45.14 -11.57
CA GLN A 18 11.07 -45.35 -12.81
C GLN A 18 9.68 -45.95 -12.53
N MET A 19 9.58 -46.92 -11.65
CA MET A 19 8.29 -47.54 -11.27
C MET A 19 7.36 -46.49 -10.60
N LEU A 20 7.88 -45.61 -9.75
CA LEU A 20 7.08 -44.55 -9.16
C LEU A 20 6.60 -43.52 -10.19
N GLU A 21 7.46 -43.12 -11.12
CA GLU A 21 7.09 -42.22 -12.19
C GLU A 21 6.00 -42.80 -13.08
N ASP A 22 6.12 -44.10 -13.44
CA ASP A 22 5.13 -44.80 -14.26
C ASP A 22 3.78 -44.94 -13.52
N GLN A 23 3.79 -45.31 -12.23
CA GLN A 23 2.59 -45.40 -11.40
C GLN A 23 1.89 -44.05 -11.24
N LEU A 24 2.62 -42.96 -11.02
CA LEU A 24 2.04 -41.63 -10.89
C LEU A 24 1.48 -41.08 -12.21
N ARG A 25 2.01 -41.53 -13.35
CA ARG A 25 1.46 -41.21 -14.68
C ARG A 25 0.21 -42.03 -15.02
N GLU A 26 0.20 -43.29 -14.66
CA GLU A 26 -0.95 -44.20 -14.89
C GLU A 26 -2.11 -43.90 -13.92
N HIS A 27 -1.78 -43.44 -12.69
CA HIS A 27 -2.70 -43.14 -11.59
C HIS A 27 -2.57 -41.72 -11.06
N PRO A 28 -2.91 -40.71 -11.87
CA PRO A 28 -2.80 -39.30 -11.44
C PRO A 28 -3.73 -38.96 -10.28
N GLU A 29 -4.77 -39.74 -10.04
CA GLU A 29 -5.69 -39.62 -8.90
C GLU A 29 -4.95 -39.69 -7.55
N ILE A 30 -3.87 -40.46 -7.44
CA ILE A 30 -3.06 -40.56 -6.21
C ILE A 30 -2.54 -39.19 -5.80
N VAL A 31 -1.96 -38.43 -6.76
CA VAL A 31 -1.46 -37.09 -6.51
C VAL A 31 -2.59 -36.12 -6.20
N LEU A 32 -3.68 -36.21 -6.97
CA LEU A 32 -4.85 -35.34 -6.78
C LEU A 32 -5.52 -35.55 -5.42
N ASP A 33 -5.59 -36.76 -4.92
CA ASP A 33 -6.18 -37.05 -3.60
C ASP A 33 -5.29 -36.55 -2.46
N VAL A 34 -3.97 -36.69 -2.59
CA VAL A 34 -3.03 -36.06 -1.65
C VAL A 34 -3.18 -34.53 -1.65
N LEU A 35 -3.24 -33.90 -2.83
CA LEU A 35 -3.41 -32.44 -2.91
C LEU A 35 -4.77 -31.98 -2.36
N ARG A 36 -5.84 -32.75 -2.55
CA ARG A 36 -7.16 -32.43 -1.99
C ARG A 36 -7.20 -32.60 -0.48
N SER A 37 -6.55 -33.62 0.07
CA SER A 37 -6.49 -33.84 1.53
C SER A 37 -5.64 -32.75 2.23
N HIS A 38 -4.77 -32.05 1.50
CA HIS A 38 -3.90 -30.97 1.97
C HIS A 38 -4.20 -29.65 1.23
N SER A 39 -5.48 -29.39 0.91
CA SER A 39 -5.86 -28.24 0.05
C SER A 39 -5.48 -26.89 0.63
N GLU A 40 -5.50 -26.71 1.97
CA GLU A 40 -5.06 -25.47 2.64
C GLU A 40 -3.55 -25.27 2.47
N ASP A 41 -2.74 -26.29 2.71
CA ASP A 41 -1.28 -26.23 2.53
C ASP A 41 -0.91 -25.91 1.06
N VAL A 42 -1.63 -26.53 0.11
CA VAL A 42 -1.43 -26.29 -1.33
C VAL A 42 -1.76 -24.84 -1.69
N LEU A 43 -2.86 -24.29 -1.15
CA LEU A 43 -3.25 -22.90 -1.35
C LEU A 43 -2.19 -21.96 -0.78
N ASP A 44 -1.71 -22.20 0.42
CA ASP A 44 -0.68 -21.39 1.09
C ASP A 44 0.64 -21.41 0.29
N ILE A 45 1.10 -22.57 -0.16
CA ILE A 45 2.29 -22.70 -1.02
C ILE A 45 2.10 -21.93 -2.34
N ALA A 46 0.95 -22.04 -2.97
CA ALA A 46 0.66 -21.33 -4.22
C ALA A 46 0.62 -19.81 -4.03
N GLN A 47 0.00 -19.33 -2.95
CA GLN A 47 -0.07 -17.91 -2.61
C GLN A 47 1.32 -17.35 -2.26
N ALA A 48 2.11 -18.07 -1.45
CA ALA A 48 3.47 -17.69 -1.13
C ALA A 48 4.34 -17.57 -2.39
N GLY A 49 4.25 -18.54 -3.30
CA GLY A 49 4.95 -18.52 -4.58
C GLY A 49 4.51 -17.37 -5.50
N ALA A 50 3.21 -17.06 -5.54
CA ALA A 50 2.67 -15.94 -6.30
C ALA A 50 3.14 -14.59 -5.72
N ASN A 51 3.12 -14.45 -4.39
CA ASN A 51 3.59 -13.25 -3.70
C ASN A 51 5.09 -13.03 -3.90
N ALA A 52 5.90 -14.09 -3.81
CA ALA A 52 7.34 -14.02 -4.07
C ALA A 52 7.65 -13.57 -5.50
N ARG A 53 6.95 -14.11 -6.50
CA ARG A 53 7.09 -13.69 -7.92
C ARG A 53 6.67 -12.23 -8.12
N ARG A 54 5.55 -11.82 -7.51
CA ARG A 54 5.09 -10.42 -7.57
C ARG A 54 6.10 -9.47 -6.95
N LYS A 55 6.64 -9.83 -5.78
CA LYS A 55 7.69 -9.05 -5.10
C LYS A 55 8.90 -8.89 -6.01
N ALA A 56 9.46 -9.98 -6.53
CA ALA A 56 10.64 -9.95 -7.40
C ALA A 56 10.41 -9.10 -8.66
N ALA A 57 9.23 -9.17 -9.28
CA ALA A 57 8.89 -8.38 -10.46
C ALA A 57 8.81 -6.87 -10.13
N LEU A 58 8.20 -6.50 -9.00
CA LEU A 58 8.11 -5.11 -8.55
C LEU A 58 9.49 -4.56 -8.19
N GLU A 59 10.32 -5.31 -7.46
CA GLU A 59 11.69 -4.92 -7.12
C GLU A 59 12.54 -4.67 -8.39
N ALA A 60 12.46 -5.59 -9.36
CA ALA A 60 13.16 -5.43 -10.63
C ALA A 60 12.69 -4.17 -11.40
N GLN A 61 11.39 -3.89 -11.39
CA GLN A 61 10.83 -2.67 -11.96
C GLN A 61 11.35 -1.43 -11.24
N TRP A 62 11.29 -1.38 -9.91
CA TRP A 62 11.71 -0.23 -9.10
C TRP A 62 13.20 0.04 -9.21
N HIS A 63 14.06 -0.99 -9.21
CA HIS A 63 15.50 -0.84 -9.48
C HIS A 63 15.77 -0.24 -10.86
N LYS A 64 14.96 -0.58 -11.87
CA LYS A 64 15.06 0.01 -13.20
C LYS A 64 14.57 1.47 -13.20
N GLU A 65 13.48 1.77 -12.51
CA GLU A 65 12.93 3.12 -12.40
C GLU A 65 13.93 4.08 -11.73
N VAL A 66 14.52 3.69 -10.60
CA VAL A 66 15.52 4.49 -9.87
C VAL A 66 16.71 4.87 -10.76
N LYS A 67 17.16 3.94 -11.59
CA LYS A 67 18.35 4.17 -12.45
C LYS A 67 18.06 5.02 -13.69
N ASN A 68 16.85 4.93 -14.25
CA ASN A 68 16.57 5.40 -15.59
C ASN A 68 15.50 6.51 -15.67
N THR A 69 14.81 6.79 -14.58
CA THR A 69 13.69 7.76 -14.60
C THR A 69 14.06 9.03 -13.84
N PRO A 70 13.97 10.21 -14.45
CA PRO A 70 14.15 11.48 -13.75
C PRO A 70 13.19 11.56 -12.56
N GLN A 71 13.67 12.14 -11.46
CA GLN A 71 12.86 12.30 -10.26
C GLN A 71 11.57 13.07 -10.60
N LYS A 72 10.43 12.48 -10.28
CA LYS A 72 9.12 13.06 -10.58
C LYS A 72 8.93 14.34 -9.77
N GLN A 73 8.83 15.47 -10.46
CA GLN A 73 8.63 16.76 -9.82
C GLN A 73 7.15 16.96 -9.51
N ILE A 74 6.84 17.10 -8.22
CA ILE A 74 5.52 17.42 -7.69
C ILE A 74 5.63 18.52 -6.65
N SER A 75 4.59 19.36 -6.54
CA SER A 75 4.56 20.41 -5.54
C SER A 75 4.19 19.84 -4.17
N LEU A 76 5.04 20.09 -3.17
CA LEU A 76 4.77 19.75 -1.76
C LEU A 76 4.53 21.01 -0.89
N SER A 77 4.51 22.18 -1.50
CA SER A 77 4.32 23.44 -0.79
C SER A 77 2.98 23.46 -0.05
N GLY A 78 3.02 23.82 1.22
CA GLY A 78 1.83 23.94 2.08
C GLY A 78 1.22 22.60 2.53
N ARG A 79 1.90 21.46 2.32
CA ARG A 79 1.47 20.16 2.84
C ARG A 79 2.22 19.84 4.13
N PRO A 80 1.49 19.40 5.18
CA PRO A 80 2.14 18.98 6.43
C PRO A 80 2.96 17.70 6.22
N VAL A 81 4.05 17.58 6.99
CA VAL A 81 4.95 16.44 6.94
C VAL A 81 4.81 15.63 8.23
N LYS A 82 4.47 14.32 8.13
CA LYS A 82 4.56 13.38 9.27
C LYS A 82 5.98 12.82 9.32
N GLY A 83 6.61 12.91 10.49
CA GLY A 83 7.98 12.45 10.70
C GLY A 83 9.04 13.54 10.44
N ASN A 84 10.25 13.11 10.08
CA ASN A 84 11.39 14.02 9.86
C ASN A 84 11.33 14.65 8.47
N ALA A 85 11.11 15.95 8.37
CA ALA A 85 11.08 16.67 7.09
C ALA A 85 12.40 16.56 6.27
N ALA A 86 13.52 16.31 6.95
CA ALA A 86 14.84 16.07 6.34
C ALA A 86 15.17 14.59 6.14
N ALA A 87 14.17 13.69 6.22
CA ALA A 87 14.37 12.27 6.01
C ALA A 87 14.92 11.99 4.60
N PRO A 88 15.87 11.03 4.45
CA PRO A 88 16.41 10.66 3.15
C PRO A 88 15.37 10.05 2.21
N VAL A 89 14.31 9.45 2.77
CA VAL A 89 13.18 8.93 1.98
C VAL A 89 11.90 9.68 2.32
N ARG A 90 11.23 10.15 1.27
CA ARG A 90 9.92 10.78 1.36
C ARG A 90 8.87 9.94 0.65
N ILE A 91 7.83 9.59 1.39
CA ILE A 91 6.63 8.95 0.88
C ILE A 91 5.61 10.05 0.62
N VAL A 92 5.11 10.16 -0.60
CA VAL A 92 3.99 11.02 -0.95
C VAL A 92 2.80 10.14 -1.26
N ALA A 93 1.74 10.23 -0.45
CA ALA A 93 0.53 9.42 -0.58
C ALA A 93 -0.57 10.20 -1.30
N PHE A 94 -0.94 9.80 -2.51
CA PHE A 94 -2.15 10.24 -3.20
C PHE A 94 -3.32 9.37 -2.72
N SER A 95 -4.26 9.97 -2.02
CA SER A 95 -5.21 9.20 -1.23
C SER A 95 -6.53 9.95 -1.03
N ASP A 96 -7.58 9.20 -0.69
CA ASP A 96 -8.91 9.69 -0.35
C ASP A 96 -9.34 9.14 1.01
N PHE A 97 -9.89 10.00 1.87
CA PHE A 97 -10.37 9.62 3.20
C PHE A 97 -11.54 8.63 3.18
N THR A 98 -12.28 8.56 2.06
CA THR A 98 -13.40 7.61 1.89
C THR A 98 -13.00 6.29 1.25
N CYS A 99 -11.77 6.18 0.73
CA CYS A 99 -11.30 4.98 0.06
C CYS A 99 -10.95 3.87 1.08
N HIS A 100 -11.57 2.70 0.94
CA HIS A 100 -11.32 1.54 1.80
C HIS A 100 -9.86 1.06 1.73
N TYR A 101 -9.29 0.98 0.54
CA TYR A 101 -7.89 0.57 0.37
C TYR A 101 -6.90 1.61 0.92
N CYS A 102 -7.29 2.90 0.94
CA CYS A 102 -6.48 3.93 1.59
C CYS A 102 -6.47 3.74 3.10
N GLN A 103 -7.61 3.40 3.70
CA GLN A 103 -7.70 3.04 5.12
C GLN A 103 -6.81 1.83 5.45
N GLN A 104 -6.85 0.77 4.65
CA GLN A 104 -5.96 -0.38 4.85
C GLN A 104 -4.48 0.01 4.78
N ALA A 105 -4.12 0.88 3.84
CA ALA A 105 -2.74 1.32 3.67
C ALA A 105 -2.20 2.16 4.84
N THR A 106 -3.07 2.80 5.65
CA THR A 106 -2.61 3.57 6.83
C THR A 106 -1.87 2.68 7.83
N HIS A 107 -2.34 1.45 8.04
CA HIS A 107 -1.68 0.51 8.95
C HIS A 107 -0.27 0.16 8.47
N VAL A 108 -0.09 -0.07 7.16
CA VAL A 108 1.23 -0.33 6.58
C VAL A 108 2.12 0.90 6.71
N LEU A 109 1.59 2.10 6.42
CA LEU A 109 2.36 3.34 6.58
C LEU A 109 2.80 3.58 8.02
N ASP A 110 1.96 3.28 9.00
CA ASP A 110 2.31 3.44 10.41
C ASP A 110 3.45 2.48 10.83
N GLU A 111 3.41 1.21 10.38
CA GLU A 111 4.51 0.27 10.62
C GLU A 111 5.80 0.69 9.90
N ILE A 112 5.71 1.18 8.65
CA ILE A 112 6.84 1.77 7.93
C ILE A 112 7.43 2.97 8.68
N MET A 113 6.59 3.92 9.10
CA MET A 113 7.04 5.09 9.85
C MET A 113 7.70 4.71 11.18
N LYS A 114 7.17 3.69 11.87
CA LYS A 114 7.73 3.16 13.11
C LYS A 114 9.08 2.46 12.88
N LYS A 115 9.16 1.58 11.87
CA LYS A 115 10.36 0.78 11.55
C LYS A 115 11.52 1.64 11.10
N TYR A 116 11.28 2.57 10.18
CA TYR A 116 12.34 3.40 9.58
C TYR A 116 12.60 4.71 10.33
N GLY A 117 11.70 5.13 11.23
CA GLY A 117 11.86 6.26 12.13
C GLY A 117 12.26 7.54 11.40
N LYS A 118 13.41 8.13 11.79
CA LYS A 118 13.91 9.39 11.21
C LYS A 118 14.32 9.31 9.74
N ASN A 119 14.39 8.12 9.16
CA ASN A 119 14.82 7.93 7.77
C ASN A 119 13.67 8.06 6.76
N VAL A 120 12.43 8.12 7.23
CA VAL A 120 11.24 8.23 6.38
C VAL A 120 10.36 9.39 6.82
N SER A 121 9.79 10.10 5.86
CA SER A 121 8.74 11.10 6.06
C SER A 121 7.54 10.81 5.16
N LEU A 122 6.35 11.23 5.61
CA LEU A 122 5.10 11.08 4.89
C LEU A 122 4.47 12.44 4.59
N VAL A 123 4.06 12.64 3.35
CA VAL A 123 3.25 13.78 2.88
C VAL A 123 1.97 13.25 2.28
N TYR A 124 0.84 13.86 2.63
CA TYR A 124 -0.47 13.51 2.10
C TYR A 124 -0.85 14.45 0.96
N LYS A 125 -1.28 13.89 -0.17
CA LYS A 125 -1.87 14.60 -1.29
C LYS A 125 -3.29 14.11 -1.52
N HIS A 126 -4.19 15.08 -1.66
CA HIS A 126 -5.61 14.81 -1.78
C HIS A 126 -5.95 14.33 -3.19
N MET A 127 -6.63 13.19 -3.26
CA MET A 127 -7.20 12.65 -4.49
C MET A 127 -8.61 12.13 -4.22
N PRO A 128 -9.56 13.02 -3.83
CA PRO A 128 -10.94 12.62 -3.60
C PRO A 128 -11.55 12.04 -4.88
N LEU A 129 -12.17 10.87 -4.75
CA LEU A 129 -12.80 10.14 -5.86
C LEU A 129 -14.15 10.73 -6.25
N ASP A 130 -14.77 11.50 -5.33
CA ASP A 130 -16.01 12.24 -5.55
C ASP A 130 -15.79 13.72 -5.20
N GLU A 131 -15.95 14.60 -6.19
CA GLU A 131 -15.73 16.05 -6.03
C GLU A 131 -16.74 16.74 -5.10
N GLN A 132 -17.88 16.12 -4.82
CA GLN A 132 -18.94 16.65 -3.95
C GLN A 132 -19.18 15.80 -2.71
N GLY A 133 -18.48 14.68 -2.59
CA GLY A 133 -18.66 13.71 -1.52
C GLY A 133 -17.89 14.03 -0.25
N PRO A 134 -18.06 13.17 0.77
CA PRO A 134 -17.39 13.33 2.06
C PRO A 134 -15.85 13.24 1.97
N GLY A 135 -15.29 12.65 0.91
CA GLY A 135 -13.84 12.66 0.63
C GLY A 135 -13.33 14.07 0.34
N MET A 136 -14.01 14.84 -0.51
CA MET A 136 -13.68 16.23 -0.79
C MET A 136 -13.88 17.12 0.45
N LEU A 137 -14.94 16.89 1.21
CA LEU A 137 -15.18 17.57 2.47
C LEU A 137 -13.99 17.39 3.43
N ALA A 138 -13.60 16.15 3.69
CA ALA A 138 -12.48 15.83 4.57
C ALA A 138 -11.16 16.39 4.05
N ALA A 139 -10.92 16.39 2.72
CA ALA A 139 -9.75 17.00 2.10
C ALA A 139 -9.68 18.51 2.38
N ARG A 140 -10.77 19.24 2.21
CA ARG A 140 -10.85 20.68 2.50
C ARG A 140 -10.56 20.97 3.98
N TYR A 141 -11.14 20.19 4.88
CA TYR A 141 -10.94 20.34 6.31
C TYR A 141 -9.52 19.97 6.74
N PHE A 142 -8.92 18.92 6.16
CA PHE A 142 -7.50 18.60 6.43
C PHE A 142 -6.56 19.78 6.11
N VAL A 143 -6.74 20.41 4.94
CA VAL A 143 -5.95 21.59 4.55
C VAL A 143 -6.17 22.76 5.52
N ALA A 144 -7.43 23.01 5.93
CA ALA A 144 -7.76 24.06 6.88
C ALA A 144 -7.19 23.79 8.28
N VAL A 145 -7.25 22.55 8.74
CA VAL A 145 -6.64 22.10 10.01
C VAL A 145 -5.12 22.28 9.95
N ALA A 146 -4.48 21.89 8.85
CA ALA A 146 -3.04 22.06 8.65
C ALA A 146 -2.61 23.53 8.70
N ALA A 147 -3.44 24.44 8.20
CA ALA A 147 -3.19 25.89 8.29
C ALA A 147 -3.27 26.44 9.72
N GLN A 148 -3.92 25.75 10.65
CA GLN A 148 -3.91 26.08 12.07
C GLN A 148 -2.81 25.33 12.83
N SER A 149 -2.60 24.05 12.55
CA SER A 149 -1.60 23.21 13.23
C SER A 149 -1.31 21.93 12.42
N GLU A 150 -0.05 21.73 12.01
CA GLU A 150 0.38 20.50 11.34
C GLU A 150 0.16 19.25 12.20
N SER A 151 0.46 19.34 13.50
CA SER A 151 0.28 18.19 14.39
C SER A 151 -1.20 17.79 14.57
N LYS A 152 -2.11 18.77 14.56
CA LYS A 152 -3.56 18.51 14.60
C LYS A 152 -4.06 17.98 13.26
N ALA A 153 -3.45 18.36 12.13
CA ALA A 153 -3.80 17.80 10.83
C ALA A 153 -3.55 16.29 10.78
N TRP A 154 -2.45 15.81 11.34
CA TRP A 154 -2.19 14.37 11.41
C TRP A 154 -3.12 13.64 12.38
N LYS A 155 -3.52 14.27 13.49
CA LYS A 155 -4.58 13.72 14.35
C LYS A 155 -5.95 13.67 13.65
N PHE A 156 -6.25 14.68 12.84
CA PHE A 156 -7.45 14.68 12.00
C PHE A 156 -7.38 13.55 10.97
N TYR A 157 -6.24 13.38 10.29
CA TYR A 157 -6.00 12.27 9.36
C TYR A 157 -6.26 10.91 10.03
N ASP A 158 -5.68 10.68 11.20
CA ASP A 158 -5.85 9.43 11.95
C ASP A 158 -7.33 9.20 12.31
N ALA A 159 -8.05 10.24 12.75
CA ALA A 159 -9.47 10.15 13.09
C ALA A 159 -10.37 9.86 11.88
N MET A 160 -10.09 10.48 10.72
CA MET A 160 -10.87 10.25 9.50
C MET A 160 -10.76 8.80 9.03
N TYR A 161 -9.57 8.21 9.09
CA TYR A 161 -9.37 6.81 8.69
C TYR A 161 -9.83 5.82 9.76
N ALA A 162 -9.69 6.13 11.04
CA ALA A 162 -10.16 5.26 12.12
C ALA A 162 -11.68 5.03 12.05
N ASP A 163 -12.45 6.11 11.81
CA ASP A 163 -13.91 6.08 11.76
C ASP A 163 -14.44 6.42 10.34
N ARG A 164 -13.81 5.85 9.29
CA ARG A 164 -14.14 6.08 7.89
C ARG A 164 -15.65 5.92 7.61
N ASP A 165 -16.28 4.93 8.19
CA ASP A 165 -17.70 4.67 7.97
C ASP A 165 -18.58 5.78 8.55
N ARG A 166 -18.17 6.41 9.66
CA ARG A 166 -18.83 7.62 10.17
C ARG A 166 -18.65 8.81 9.22
N LEU A 167 -17.46 8.97 8.62
CA LEU A 167 -17.26 10.00 7.60
C LEU A 167 -18.22 9.83 6.43
N LEU A 168 -18.42 8.59 5.96
CA LEU A 168 -19.34 8.28 4.87
C LEU A 168 -20.82 8.52 5.24
N LEU A 169 -21.22 8.19 6.45
CA LEU A 169 -22.61 8.26 6.89
C LEU A 169 -23.03 9.64 7.43
N GLU A 170 -22.14 10.29 8.19
CA GLU A 170 -22.44 11.51 8.93
C GLU A 170 -21.84 12.77 8.28
N GLY A 171 -20.82 12.61 7.40
CA GLY A 171 -20.20 13.69 6.66
C GLY A 171 -19.74 14.86 7.54
N GLN A 172 -20.34 16.05 7.31
CA GLN A 172 -20.00 17.28 8.02
C GLN A 172 -20.11 17.16 9.55
N LYS A 173 -21.11 16.44 10.05
CA LYS A 173 -21.30 16.28 11.50
C LYS A 173 -20.11 15.57 12.16
N PHE A 174 -19.61 14.50 11.54
CA PHE A 174 -18.44 13.78 12.04
C PHE A 174 -17.16 14.64 11.97
N VAL A 175 -16.97 15.35 10.85
CA VAL A 175 -15.85 16.27 10.69
C VAL A 175 -15.85 17.37 11.76
N ASP A 176 -17.01 17.98 12.02
CA ASP A 176 -17.15 19.02 13.05
C ASP A 176 -16.83 18.46 14.45
N GLU A 177 -17.33 17.28 14.78
CA GLU A 177 -17.02 16.60 16.05
C GLU A 177 -15.53 16.36 16.27
N VAL A 178 -14.82 15.87 15.23
CA VAL A 178 -13.37 15.66 15.29
C VAL A 178 -12.64 16.99 15.47
N CYS A 179 -13.03 18.02 14.74
CA CYS A 179 -12.43 19.35 14.87
C CYS A 179 -12.64 19.96 16.25
N ASP A 180 -13.79 19.72 16.87
CA ASP A 180 -14.09 20.13 18.25
C ASP A 180 -13.18 19.44 19.26
N LYS A 181 -13.04 18.14 19.16
CA LYS A 181 -12.13 17.35 20.01
C LYS A 181 -10.67 17.79 19.88
N LEU A 182 -10.29 18.28 18.70
CA LEU A 182 -8.95 18.81 18.45
C LEU A 182 -8.77 20.27 18.95
N GLY A 183 -9.82 20.93 19.44
CA GLY A 183 -9.77 22.30 19.96
C GLY A 183 -9.33 23.29 18.88
N LEU A 184 -9.93 23.24 17.70
CA LEU A 184 -9.68 24.14 16.58
C LEU A 184 -10.61 25.33 16.60
N ASP A 185 -10.15 26.47 16.06
CA ASP A 185 -11.00 27.63 15.82
C ASP A 185 -11.99 27.32 14.69
N LYS A 186 -13.26 27.16 15.06
CA LYS A 186 -14.33 26.73 14.15
C LYS A 186 -14.62 27.72 13.03
N ASP A 187 -14.66 29.02 13.36
CA ASP A 187 -15.01 30.07 12.39
C ASP A 187 -13.87 30.20 11.36
N ARG A 188 -12.65 30.21 11.81
CA ARG A 188 -11.47 30.19 10.97
C ARG A 188 -11.42 28.91 10.13
N LEU A 189 -11.74 27.74 10.72
CA LEU A 189 -11.72 26.47 10.05
C LEU A 189 -12.71 26.42 8.87
N LYS A 190 -13.96 26.85 9.09
CA LYS A 190 -14.97 26.92 8.04
C LYS A 190 -14.58 27.87 6.92
N LYS A 191 -14.07 29.05 7.28
CA LYS A 191 -13.57 30.04 6.32
C LYS A 191 -12.40 29.49 5.50
N ASP A 192 -11.41 28.86 6.15
CA ASP A 192 -10.22 28.33 5.48
C ASP A 192 -10.59 27.12 4.61
N ALA A 193 -11.48 26.22 5.04
CA ALA A 193 -11.96 25.08 4.27
C ALA A 193 -12.71 25.50 2.98
N ALA A 194 -13.45 26.61 3.04
CA ALA A 194 -14.17 27.17 1.89
C ALA A 194 -13.32 28.09 0.99
N SER A 195 -12.07 28.37 1.39
CA SER A 195 -11.24 29.36 0.70
C SER A 195 -10.71 28.88 -0.65
N ASP A 196 -10.44 29.85 -1.55
CA ASP A 196 -9.75 29.60 -2.82
C ASP A 196 -8.34 29.04 -2.62
N LYS A 197 -7.68 29.36 -1.50
CA LYS A 197 -6.37 28.78 -1.17
C LYS A 197 -6.46 27.28 -0.99
N THR A 198 -7.44 26.81 -0.21
CA THR A 198 -7.70 25.39 0.00
C THR A 198 -8.09 24.71 -1.32
N ALA A 199 -8.97 25.33 -2.12
CA ALA A 199 -9.34 24.81 -3.43
C ALA A 199 -8.13 24.64 -4.35
N ARG A 200 -7.24 25.63 -4.42
CA ARG A 200 -6.01 25.56 -5.24
C ARG A 200 -5.04 24.47 -4.76
N ILE A 201 -4.92 24.23 -3.46
CA ILE A 201 -4.07 23.15 -2.92
C ILE A 201 -4.58 21.79 -3.40
N ILE A 202 -5.88 21.54 -3.30
CA ILE A 202 -6.49 20.27 -3.75
C ILE A 202 -6.42 20.14 -5.28
N ALA A 203 -6.70 21.20 -6.01
CA ALA A 203 -6.58 21.22 -7.47
C ALA A 203 -5.15 20.90 -7.93
N GLN A 204 -4.13 21.42 -7.24
CA GLN A 204 -2.73 21.10 -7.51
C GLN A 204 -2.42 19.62 -7.24
N ASP A 205 -3.01 19.02 -6.20
CA ASP A 205 -2.83 17.59 -5.91
C ASP A 205 -3.44 16.70 -7.02
N LEU A 206 -4.63 17.07 -7.49
CA LEU A 206 -5.30 16.40 -8.60
C LEU A 206 -4.54 16.56 -9.92
N ASP A 207 -4.00 17.75 -10.19
CA ASP A 207 -3.19 18.00 -11.38
C ASP A 207 -1.88 17.19 -11.36
N ASP A 208 -1.22 17.12 -10.21
CA ASP A 208 -0.03 16.27 -10.04
C ASP A 208 -0.37 14.78 -10.23
N ALA A 209 -1.50 14.30 -9.70
CA ALA A 209 -1.97 12.93 -9.93
C ALA A 209 -2.20 12.66 -11.42
N LYS A 210 -2.86 13.60 -12.13
CA LYS A 210 -3.11 13.50 -13.57
C LYS A 210 -1.82 13.47 -14.39
N LYS A 211 -0.85 14.36 -14.08
CA LYS A 211 0.48 14.39 -14.74
C LYS A 211 1.24 13.08 -14.55
N LEU A 212 1.10 12.46 -13.38
CA LEU A 212 1.72 11.19 -13.05
C LEU A 212 0.94 9.96 -13.54
N LYS A 213 -0.21 10.17 -14.21
CA LYS A 213 -1.11 9.11 -14.67
C LYS A 213 -1.53 8.19 -13.51
N ILE A 214 -1.85 8.79 -12.38
CA ILE A 214 -2.44 8.10 -11.24
C ILE A 214 -3.95 8.05 -11.48
N ASP A 215 -4.48 6.85 -11.59
CA ASP A 215 -5.87 6.54 -11.96
C ASP A 215 -6.70 5.96 -10.81
N GLY A 216 -6.09 5.82 -9.63
CA GLY A 216 -6.77 5.30 -8.44
C GLY A 216 -5.99 5.50 -7.16
N THR A 217 -6.68 5.30 -6.03
CA THR A 217 -6.13 5.44 -4.68
C THR A 217 -6.12 4.11 -3.92
N PRO A 218 -5.15 3.89 -3.03
CA PRO A 218 -3.98 4.73 -2.80
C PRO A 218 -2.91 4.56 -3.89
N CYS A 219 -2.13 5.62 -4.12
CA CYS A 219 -0.91 5.54 -4.90
C CYS A 219 0.20 6.32 -4.19
N PHE A 220 1.40 5.78 -4.14
CA PHE A 220 2.50 6.39 -3.41
C PHE A 220 3.67 6.69 -4.34
N LEU A 221 4.39 7.77 -4.03
CA LEU A 221 5.72 8.02 -4.56
C LEU A 221 6.73 7.89 -3.41
N VAL A 222 7.61 6.91 -3.49
CA VAL A 222 8.69 6.69 -2.52
C VAL A 222 9.98 7.19 -3.17
N ASN A 223 10.39 8.44 -2.87
CA ASN A 223 11.45 9.15 -3.60
C ASN A 223 11.29 9.08 -5.14
N GLY A 224 10.05 9.13 -5.62
CA GLY A 224 9.74 9.07 -7.04
C GLY A 224 9.46 7.67 -7.59
N LEU A 225 9.74 6.59 -6.84
CA LEU A 225 9.25 5.25 -7.18
C LEU A 225 7.74 5.19 -7.05
N MET A 226 7.07 4.69 -8.09
CA MET A 226 5.61 4.58 -8.06
C MET A 226 5.17 3.25 -7.46
N VAL A 227 4.46 3.32 -6.33
CA VAL A 227 3.88 2.20 -5.62
C VAL A 227 2.35 2.32 -5.71
N ARG A 228 1.71 1.41 -6.45
CA ARG A 228 0.27 1.46 -6.74
C ARG A 228 -0.52 0.48 -5.86
N GLY A 229 -1.60 0.98 -5.28
CA GLY A 229 -2.53 0.22 -4.45
C GLY A 229 -2.05 0.00 -3.02
N ALA A 230 -2.90 -0.65 -2.22
CA ALA A 230 -2.57 -1.06 -0.85
C ALA A 230 -1.70 -2.32 -0.90
N LEU A 231 -0.39 -2.14 -0.85
CA LEU A 231 0.56 -3.24 -0.81
C LEU A 231 0.69 -3.77 0.63
N SER A 232 1.07 -5.04 0.74
CA SER A 232 1.48 -5.61 2.03
C SER A 232 2.76 -4.94 2.55
N GLU A 233 2.96 -4.96 3.86
CA GLU A 233 4.12 -4.37 4.52
C GLU A 233 5.46 -4.82 3.89
N PRO A 234 5.74 -6.14 3.66
CA PRO A 234 7.00 -6.56 3.07
C PRO A 234 7.25 -6.03 1.63
N LEU A 235 6.18 -5.77 0.87
CA LEU A 235 6.29 -5.17 -0.46
C LEU A 235 6.56 -3.67 -0.38
N PHE A 236 5.93 -2.98 0.59
CA PHE A 236 6.17 -1.55 0.78
C PHE A 236 7.57 -1.29 1.33
N GLU A 237 8.04 -2.14 2.26
CA GLU A 237 9.41 -2.12 2.77
C GLU A 237 10.45 -2.22 1.66
N ALA A 238 10.27 -3.14 0.71
CA ALA A 238 11.18 -3.28 -0.43
C ALA A 238 11.30 -1.98 -1.23
N ALA A 239 10.20 -1.23 -1.43
CA ALA A 239 10.26 0.06 -2.11
C ALA A 239 11.04 1.11 -1.30
N VAL A 240 10.86 1.12 0.05
CA VAL A 240 11.59 2.03 0.95
C VAL A 240 13.07 1.70 0.98
N ASP A 241 13.44 0.41 1.05
CA ASP A 241 14.83 -0.04 1.07
C ASP A 241 15.56 0.36 -0.23
N ILE A 242 14.94 0.12 -1.40
CA ILE A 242 15.47 0.54 -2.70
C ILE A 242 15.66 2.07 -2.75
N ALA A 243 14.70 2.83 -2.23
CA ALA A 243 14.79 4.29 -2.18
C ALA A 243 15.90 4.77 -1.22
N LEU A 244 16.10 4.09 -0.08
CA LEU A 244 17.18 4.38 0.87
C LEU A 244 18.56 4.08 0.27
N GLU A 245 18.71 2.97 -0.45
CA GLU A 245 19.96 2.63 -1.15
C GLU A 245 20.31 3.67 -2.20
N ALA A 246 19.32 4.14 -2.95
CA ALA A 246 19.51 5.15 -4.00
C ALA A 246 19.79 6.58 -3.45
N ALA A 247 19.49 6.84 -2.19
CA ALA A 247 19.71 8.12 -1.53
C ALA A 247 21.07 8.23 -0.83
N ARG A 248 21.87 7.16 -0.80
CA ARG A 248 23.25 7.10 -0.26
C ARG A 248 24.26 7.53 -1.29
#